data_5a1b29b951fcc81bb6ae597f69829449
#
_entry.id   5a1b29b951fcc81bb6ae597f69829449
#
_cell.length_a   1.000
_cell.length_b   1.000
_cell.length_c   1.000
_cell.angle_alpha   90.00
_cell.angle_beta   90.00
_cell.angle_gamma   90.00
#
_symmetry.space_group_name_H-M   'P 1'
#
loop_
_entity.id
_entity.type
_entity.pdbx_description
1 polymer ?
#
loop_
_entity_poly.entity_id
_entity_poly.type
_entity_poly.pdbx_seq_one_letter_code
_entity_poly.pdbx_strand_id
1 'polypeptide(L)'
;MGSFPKSFLWGGATAANQCEGAWQAGGKGLATVDVTPFGPDRMPVARGELEMLECDAEHYYPSHEAIDLYHHYKEDIALFAEMGFKCFRLSIAWTRILPNGDDAQPSEEGLAFYDAVFDECHKYGIEPL
;
A
#
# COMPACT_ATOMS: atom_id res chain seq x y z
N MET A 1 21.58 -31.73 1.69
CA MET A 1 20.99 -30.39 1.55
C MET A 1 19.66 -30.41 2.29
N GLY A 2 19.46 -29.44 3.23
CA GLY A 2 18.16 -29.29 3.88
C GLY A 2 17.12 -28.80 2.89
N SER A 3 15.90 -29.35 2.96
CA SER A 3 14.73 -28.85 2.23
C SER A 3 13.81 -28.11 3.21
N PHE A 4 13.10 -27.10 2.70
CA PHE A 4 12.06 -26.44 3.51
C PHE A 4 10.93 -27.44 3.84
N PRO A 5 10.27 -27.30 5.00
CA PRO A 5 9.08 -28.09 5.31
C PRO A 5 8.01 -27.95 4.23
N LYS A 6 7.18 -28.99 4.04
CA LYS A 6 6.07 -28.94 3.07
C LYS A 6 5.04 -27.85 3.39
N SER A 7 4.96 -27.44 4.67
CA SER A 7 4.08 -26.38 5.16
C SER A 7 4.70 -24.98 5.06
N PHE A 8 5.90 -24.85 4.50
CA PHE A 8 6.53 -23.54 4.33
C PHE A 8 5.80 -22.71 3.29
N LEU A 9 5.43 -21.47 3.66
CA LEU A 9 4.68 -20.58 2.78
C LEU A 9 5.65 -19.70 1.98
N TRP A 10 5.70 -19.94 0.68
CA TRP A 10 6.42 -19.09 -0.25
C TRP A 10 5.53 -17.94 -0.71
N GLY A 11 6.09 -16.73 -0.80
CA GLY A 11 5.33 -15.56 -1.22
C GLY A 11 6.19 -14.33 -1.39
N GLY A 12 5.55 -13.19 -1.37
CA GLY A 12 6.19 -11.89 -1.56
C GLY A 12 5.66 -10.84 -0.59
N ALA A 13 6.23 -9.65 -0.71
CA ALA A 13 5.87 -8.52 0.13
C ALA A 13 5.79 -7.23 -0.69
N THR A 14 4.82 -6.38 -0.34
CA THR A 14 4.71 -5.02 -0.86
C THR A 14 4.60 -4.01 0.29
N ALA A 15 4.77 -2.73 -0.03
CA ALA A 15 4.51 -1.65 0.89
C ALA A 15 3.39 -0.77 0.32
N ALA A 16 2.42 -0.39 1.15
CA ALA A 16 1.26 0.40 0.76
C ALA A 16 1.65 1.66 -0.03
N ASN A 17 2.62 2.41 0.47
CA ASN A 17 3.11 3.63 -0.15
C ASN A 17 3.82 3.45 -1.51
N GLN A 18 4.14 2.21 -1.89
CA GLN A 18 4.78 1.90 -3.17
C GLN A 18 3.81 1.28 -4.17
N CYS A 19 2.69 0.75 -3.69
CA CYS A 19 1.80 -0.06 -4.52
C CYS A 19 0.38 0.48 -4.60
N GLU A 20 -0.19 1.01 -3.53
CA GLU A 20 -1.62 1.32 -3.50
C GLU A 20 -2.04 2.38 -4.51
N GLY A 21 -1.31 3.49 -4.61
CA GLY A 21 -1.78 4.65 -5.35
C GLY A 21 -3.08 5.21 -4.77
N ALA A 22 -3.94 5.77 -5.63
CA ALA A 22 -5.27 6.24 -5.23
C ALA A 22 -5.26 7.10 -3.95
N TRP A 23 -4.31 8.02 -3.86
CA TRP A 23 -3.93 8.75 -2.66
C TRP A 23 -5.03 9.63 -2.04
N GLN A 24 -6.06 9.97 -2.82
CA GLN A 24 -7.25 10.73 -2.37
C GLN A 24 -8.53 9.89 -2.39
N ALA A 25 -8.49 8.65 -2.89
CA ALA A 25 -9.67 7.80 -2.99
C ALA A 25 -10.09 7.25 -1.62
N GLY A 26 -11.38 6.98 -1.46
CA GLY A 26 -11.93 6.38 -0.25
C GLY A 26 -11.73 7.22 1.00
N GLY A 27 -11.64 8.56 0.87
CA GLY A 27 -11.43 9.45 2.00
C GLY A 27 -10.06 9.34 2.67
N LYS A 28 -9.07 8.73 1.99
CA LYS A 28 -7.70 8.63 2.51
C LYS A 28 -7.12 10.02 2.80
N GLY A 29 -6.56 10.19 3.98
CA GLY A 29 -5.81 11.39 4.37
C GLY A 29 -4.39 11.40 3.82
N LEU A 30 -3.73 12.55 3.89
CA LEU A 30 -2.34 12.71 3.48
C LEU A 30 -1.39 11.91 4.39
N ALA A 31 -0.47 11.21 3.77
CA ALA A 31 0.68 10.62 4.44
C ALA A 31 1.97 11.36 4.03
N THR A 32 3.03 11.21 4.80
CA THR A 32 4.33 11.85 4.50
C THR A 32 4.87 11.49 3.11
N VAL A 33 4.57 10.29 2.63
CA VAL A 33 4.98 9.86 1.28
C VAL A 33 4.22 10.58 0.18
N ASP A 34 2.99 11.03 0.44
CA ASP A 34 2.17 11.70 -0.56
C ASP A 34 2.69 13.10 -0.88
N VAL A 35 3.39 13.73 0.09
CA VAL A 35 4.07 15.02 -0.09
C VAL A 35 5.57 14.89 -0.37
N THR A 36 6.07 13.67 -0.58
CA THR A 36 7.49 13.44 -0.90
C THR A 36 7.67 13.36 -2.42
N PRO A 37 8.28 14.38 -3.05
CA PRO A 37 8.36 14.46 -4.49
C PRO A 37 9.40 13.48 -5.07
N PHE A 38 9.35 13.27 -6.38
CA PHE A 38 10.44 12.70 -7.14
C PHE A 38 11.48 13.78 -7.48
N GLY A 39 12.74 13.41 -7.55
CA GLY A 39 13.80 14.31 -8.00
C GLY A 39 14.71 14.81 -6.87
N PRO A 40 15.39 15.96 -7.06
CA PRO A 40 16.43 16.46 -6.15
C PRO A 40 15.89 16.79 -4.75
N ASP A 41 14.64 17.22 -4.66
CA ASP A 41 14.03 17.66 -3.39
C ASP A 41 13.54 16.49 -2.52
N ARG A 42 13.50 15.27 -3.08
CA ARG A 42 13.09 14.06 -2.35
C ARG A 42 13.85 13.85 -1.05
N MET A 43 15.18 13.91 -1.10
CA MET A 43 16.00 13.66 0.09
C MET A 43 15.98 14.81 1.09
N PRO A 44 16.03 16.08 0.67
CA PRO A 44 15.80 17.21 1.58
C PRO A 44 14.46 17.13 2.30
N VAL A 45 13.37 16.82 1.61
CA VAL A 45 12.04 16.64 2.24
C VAL A 45 12.07 15.46 3.22
N ALA A 46 12.57 14.29 2.80
CA ALA A 46 12.63 13.10 3.64
C ALA A 46 13.47 13.28 4.92
N ARG A 47 14.45 14.20 4.90
CA ARG A 47 15.30 14.55 6.05
C ARG A 47 14.77 15.71 6.90
N GLY A 48 13.68 16.35 6.48
CA GLY A 48 13.16 17.54 7.13
C GLY A 48 14.02 18.81 6.91
N GLU A 49 14.88 18.79 5.90
CA GLU A 49 15.71 19.97 5.49
C GLU A 49 14.90 20.93 4.62
N LEU A 50 13.92 20.42 3.91
CA LEU A 50 12.94 21.16 3.12
C LEU A 50 11.54 20.79 3.61
N GLU A 51 10.79 21.79 4.06
CA GLU A 51 9.39 21.59 4.49
C GLU A 51 8.48 21.49 3.27
N MET A 52 7.67 20.41 3.20
CA MET A 52 6.66 20.20 2.19
C MET A 52 5.45 19.55 2.84
N LEU A 53 4.42 20.33 3.11
CA LEU A 53 3.20 19.91 3.80
C LEU A 53 2.01 19.73 2.86
N GLU A 54 2.13 20.21 1.63
CA GLU A 54 1.11 20.16 0.59
C GLU A 54 1.73 19.75 -0.74
N CYS A 55 0.94 19.16 -1.61
CA CYS A 55 1.36 18.84 -2.97
C CYS A 55 1.19 20.07 -3.86
N ASP A 56 2.20 20.37 -4.65
CA ASP A 56 2.16 21.43 -5.65
C ASP A 56 2.05 20.84 -7.07
N ALA A 57 1.89 21.70 -8.07
CA ALA A 57 1.78 21.31 -9.46
C ALA A 57 3.15 21.21 -10.18
N GLU A 58 4.24 21.58 -9.52
CA GLU A 58 5.59 21.65 -10.11
C GLU A 58 6.34 20.32 -9.94
N HIS A 59 5.94 19.52 -8.94
CA HIS A 59 6.56 18.25 -8.62
C HIS A 59 5.71 17.04 -9.05
N TYR A 60 6.40 15.96 -9.34
CA TYR A 60 5.79 14.64 -9.52
C TYR A 60 5.89 13.83 -8.22
N TYR A 61 4.78 13.24 -7.81
CA TYR A 61 4.66 12.46 -6.58
C TYR A 61 4.38 10.99 -6.93
N PRO A 62 5.39 10.11 -6.91
CA PRO A 62 5.23 8.72 -7.37
C PRO A 62 4.18 7.91 -6.61
N SER A 63 3.97 8.20 -5.33
CA SER A 63 3.00 7.48 -4.48
C SER A 63 1.55 7.75 -4.87
N HIS A 64 1.26 8.82 -5.62
CA HIS A 64 -0.11 9.16 -6.02
C HIS A 64 -0.73 8.14 -6.96
N GLU A 65 0.08 7.65 -7.90
CA GLU A 65 -0.31 6.62 -8.87
C GLU A 65 0.19 5.25 -8.43
N ALA A 66 1.49 5.16 -8.05
CA ALA A 66 2.17 3.91 -7.73
C ALA A 66 1.94 2.85 -8.85
N ILE A 67 1.45 1.66 -8.50
CA ILE A 67 0.95 0.66 -9.45
C ILE A 67 -0.58 0.53 -9.39
N ASP A 68 -1.22 1.42 -8.66
CA ASP A 68 -2.68 1.48 -8.47
C ASP A 68 -3.30 0.17 -7.98
N LEU A 69 -2.63 -0.48 -7.04
CA LEU A 69 -3.15 -1.69 -6.40
C LEU A 69 -4.55 -1.48 -5.81
N TYR A 70 -4.88 -0.25 -5.40
CA TYR A 70 -6.19 0.09 -4.86
C TYR A 70 -7.34 -0.29 -5.81
N HIS A 71 -7.18 -0.05 -7.10
CA HIS A 71 -8.18 -0.39 -8.11
C HIS A 71 -7.95 -1.77 -8.75
N HIS A 72 -6.69 -2.25 -8.77
CA HIS A 72 -6.28 -3.45 -9.52
C HIS A 72 -5.95 -4.67 -8.64
N TYR A 73 -6.21 -4.62 -7.32
CA TYR A 73 -5.84 -5.70 -6.39
C TYR A 73 -6.35 -7.08 -6.80
N LYS A 74 -7.50 -7.16 -7.48
CA LYS A 74 -8.06 -8.45 -7.90
C LYS A 74 -7.21 -9.11 -8.99
N GLU A 75 -6.81 -8.32 -9.97
CA GLU A 75 -5.94 -8.77 -11.06
C GLU A 75 -4.55 -9.12 -10.52
N ASP A 76 -3.99 -8.27 -9.67
CA ASP A 76 -2.66 -8.45 -9.10
C ASP A 76 -2.60 -9.69 -8.21
N ILE A 77 -3.59 -9.92 -7.35
CA ILE A 77 -3.65 -11.12 -6.50
C ILE A 77 -3.86 -12.39 -7.33
N ALA A 78 -4.62 -12.33 -8.42
CA ALA A 78 -4.74 -13.44 -9.35
C ALA A 78 -3.37 -13.80 -9.97
N LEU A 79 -2.56 -12.79 -10.36
CA LEU A 79 -1.20 -13.00 -10.85
C LEU A 79 -0.28 -13.58 -9.76
N PHE A 80 -0.40 -13.14 -8.50
CA PHE A 80 0.34 -13.76 -7.40
C PHE A 80 -0.01 -15.26 -7.25
N ALA A 81 -1.27 -15.62 -7.42
CA ALA A 81 -1.70 -17.01 -7.40
C ALA A 81 -1.09 -17.81 -8.54
N GLU A 82 -1.05 -17.28 -9.77
CA GLU A 82 -0.38 -17.89 -10.92
C GLU A 82 1.13 -18.07 -10.68
N MET A 83 1.78 -17.12 -10.00
CA MET A 83 3.18 -17.23 -9.57
C MET A 83 3.41 -18.28 -8.47
N GLY A 84 2.34 -18.82 -7.88
CA GLY A 84 2.41 -19.83 -6.84
C GLY A 84 2.56 -19.30 -5.41
N PHE A 85 2.22 -18.04 -5.15
CA PHE A 85 2.24 -17.47 -3.80
C PHE A 85 1.33 -18.27 -2.86
N LYS A 86 1.81 -18.46 -1.63
CA LYS A 86 1.06 -19.05 -0.51
C LYS A 86 0.92 -18.07 0.66
N CYS A 87 1.69 -17.00 0.65
CA CYS A 87 1.50 -15.88 1.56
C CYS A 87 1.82 -14.56 0.84
N PHE A 88 1.16 -13.49 1.28
CA PHE A 88 1.38 -12.14 0.78
C PHE A 88 1.47 -11.18 1.96
N ARG A 89 2.67 -10.65 2.21
CA ARG A 89 2.86 -9.62 3.22
C ARG A 89 2.57 -8.25 2.60
N LEU A 90 1.72 -7.49 3.26
CA LEU A 90 1.43 -6.12 2.86
C LEU A 90 1.51 -5.20 4.08
N SER A 91 1.60 -3.90 3.84
CA SER A 91 1.39 -2.90 4.89
C SER A 91 0.03 -2.24 4.69
N ILE A 92 -0.55 -1.78 5.78
CA ILE A 92 -1.80 -1.02 5.79
C ILE A 92 -1.44 0.47 5.87
N ALA A 93 -1.94 1.28 4.94
CA ALA A 93 -1.75 2.73 4.98
C ALA A 93 -2.53 3.32 6.14
N TRP A 94 -1.83 3.86 7.14
CA TRP A 94 -2.45 4.42 8.34
C TRP A 94 -3.53 5.46 8.03
N THR A 95 -3.21 6.40 7.14
CA THR A 95 -4.12 7.49 6.77
C THR A 95 -5.29 7.06 5.90
N ARG A 96 -5.32 5.81 5.42
CA ARG A 96 -6.51 5.23 4.79
C ARG A 96 -7.51 4.76 5.85
N ILE A 97 -7.01 4.30 6.99
CA ILE A 97 -7.84 3.87 8.12
C ILE A 97 -8.20 5.06 9.03
N LEU A 98 -7.23 5.92 9.33
CA LEU A 98 -7.39 7.11 10.17
C LEU A 98 -6.93 8.34 9.39
N PRO A 99 -7.79 8.99 8.60
CA PRO A 99 -7.42 10.05 7.67
C PRO A 99 -6.70 11.26 8.29
N ASN A 100 -7.03 11.60 9.51
CA ASN A 100 -6.37 12.69 10.26
C ASN A 100 -5.23 12.19 11.15
N GLY A 101 -5.03 10.85 11.21
CA GLY A 101 -3.98 10.22 11.98
C GLY A 101 -4.36 9.84 13.41
N ASP A 102 -5.30 10.55 14.02
CA ASP A 102 -5.78 10.39 15.40
C ASP A 102 -7.32 10.36 15.51
N ASP A 103 -7.99 9.99 14.42
CA ASP A 103 -9.44 9.89 14.37
C ASP A 103 -9.97 8.94 15.45
N ALA A 104 -11.04 9.33 16.12
CA ALA A 104 -11.70 8.50 17.15
C ALA A 104 -12.40 7.27 16.55
N GLN A 105 -12.71 7.29 15.27
CA GLN A 105 -13.35 6.20 14.54
C GLN A 105 -12.59 5.97 13.22
N PRO A 106 -12.35 4.72 12.85
CA PRO A 106 -11.72 4.40 11.58
C PRO A 106 -12.64 4.71 10.39
N SER A 107 -12.03 4.92 9.22
CA SER A 107 -12.76 5.01 7.96
C SER A 107 -13.34 3.65 7.57
N GLU A 108 -14.67 3.57 7.45
CA GLU A 108 -15.35 2.36 6.98
C GLU A 108 -14.91 1.98 5.54
N GLU A 109 -14.69 2.97 4.69
CA GLU A 109 -14.21 2.76 3.32
C GLU A 109 -12.79 2.20 3.28
N GLY A 110 -11.92 2.72 4.15
CA GLY A 110 -10.56 2.21 4.31
C GLY A 110 -10.53 0.78 4.82
N LEU A 111 -11.34 0.44 5.82
CA LEU A 111 -11.48 -0.92 6.33
C LEU A 111 -12.01 -1.86 5.25
N ALA A 112 -13.09 -1.47 4.55
CA ALA A 112 -13.70 -2.29 3.50
C ALA A 112 -12.73 -2.61 2.35
N PHE A 113 -11.80 -1.68 2.02
CA PHE A 113 -10.75 -1.95 1.03
C PHE A 113 -9.84 -3.09 1.48
N TYR A 114 -9.33 -3.06 2.70
CA TYR A 114 -8.43 -4.13 3.18
C TYR A 114 -9.16 -5.45 3.38
N ASP A 115 -10.39 -5.43 3.85
CA ASP A 115 -11.23 -6.64 3.91
C ASP A 115 -11.37 -7.27 2.54
N ALA A 116 -11.64 -6.48 1.50
CA ALA A 116 -11.74 -6.97 0.13
C ALA A 116 -10.41 -7.53 -0.42
N VAL A 117 -9.27 -6.92 -0.06
CA VAL A 117 -7.93 -7.43 -0.41
C VAL A 117 -7.68 -8.78 0.28
N PHE A 118 -8.03 -8.92 1.57
CA PHE A 118 -7.85 -10.16 2.32
C PHE A 118 -8.76 -11.27 1.78
N ASP A 119 -10.02 -10.95 1.49
CA ASP A 119 -10.96 -11.90 0.87
C ASP A 119 -10.45 -12.41 -0.49
N GLU A 120 -9.90 -11.52 -1.30
CA GLU A 120 -9.33 -11.92 -2.60
C GLU A 120 -8.09 -12.81 -2.41
N CYS A 121 -7.22 -12.55 -1.43
CA CYS A 121 -6.12 -13.44 -1.07
C CYS A 121 -6.63 -14.83 -0.68
N HIS A 122 -7.61 -14.90 0.23
CA HIS A 122 -8.18 -16.16 0.71
C HIS A 122 -8.85 -16.97 -0.41
N LYS A 123 -9.49 -16.31 -1.37
CA LYS A 123 -10.08 -16.95 -2.56
C LYS A 123 -9.06 -17.80 -3.32
N TYR A 124 -7.80 -17.40 -3.35
CA TYR A 124 -6.72 -18.13 -4.01
C TYR A 124 -5.87 -18.97 -3.05
N GLY A 125 -6.24 -19.04 -1.77
CA GLY A 125 -5.47 -19.79 -0.76
C GLY A 125 -4.11 -19.14 -0.47
N ILE A 126 -4.04 -17.81 -0.56
CA ILE A 126 -2.89 -16.98 -0.19
C ILE A 126 -3.15 -16.42 1.21
N GLU A 127 -2.24 -16.65 2.15
CA GLU A 127 -2.31 -16.12 3.51
C GLU A 127 -1.84 -14.68 3.53
N PRO A 128 -2.69 -13.68 3.89
CA PRO A 128 -2.25 -12.30 4.09
C PRO A 128 -1.49 -12.15 5.42
N LEU A 129 -0.40 -11.40 5.42
CA LEU A 129 0.49 -11.17 6.57
C LEU A 129 0.71 -9.68 6.83
#